data_c8f783d0b4084bb8d48e3d41d1b1ceab
#
_entry.id   c8f783d0b4084bb8d48e3d41d1b1ceab
#
_cell.length_a   1.000
_cell.length_b   1.000
_cell.length_c   1.000
_cell.angle_alpha   90.00
_cell.angle_beta   90.00
_cell.angle_gamma   90.00
#
_symmetry.space_group_name_H-M   'P 1'
#
loop_
_entity.id
_entity.type
_entity.pdbx_description
1 polymer ?
#
loop_
_entity_poly.entity_id
_entity_poly.type
_entity_poly.pdbx_seq_one_letter_code
_entity_poly.pdbx_strand_id
1 'polypeptide(L)'
;DVVLCSYTKELADEIQTKTGVPVIAVPMGTLFKKDYEEALRILGDACGAKDRAEEVISYINDSLRDLETRTAGVPDTDKPTVLGAAATFKGAHGIEGVYTKYPVFEAISANDVTEGISEKSTAVILDKEKVVDWDPQYIFFDSGGVNLVKTDHEKNPDFYANLRAVN
;
A
#
# COMPACT_ATOMS: atom_id res chain seq x y z
N ASP A 1 -24.65 19.38 -2.98
CA ASP A 1 -23.62 18.58 -3.68
C ASP A 1 -22.24 19.06 -3.29
N VAL A 2 -21.29 18.14 -3.17
CA VAL A 2 -19.87 18.41 -2.86
C VAL A 2 -19.00 17.45 -3.66
N VAL A 3 -17.82 17.90 -4.08
CA VAL A 3 -16.81 17.05 -4.70
C VAL A 3 -15.76 16.71 -3.63
N LEU A 4 -15.48 15.41 -3.46
CA LEU A 4 -14.38 14.91 -2.64
C LEU A 4 -13.26 14.49 -3.57
N CYS A 5 -12.05 14.92 -3.31
CA CYS A 5 -10.88 14.58 -4.13
C CYS A 5 -9.62 14.39 -3.28
N SER A 6 -8.62 13.70 -3.82
CA SER A 6 -7.29 13.56 -3.22
C SER A 6 -6.23 14.42 -3.90
N TYR A 7 -6.66 15.50 -4.55
CA TYR A 7 -5.77 16.42 -5.26
C TYR A 7 -5.14 17.44 -4.31
N THR A 8 -4.18 18.21 -4.84
CA THR A 8 -3.64 19.35 -4.11
C THR A 8 -4.70 20.41 -3.86
N LYS A 9 -4.48 21.25 -2.86
CA LYS A 9 -5.38 22.36 -2.54
C LYS A 9 -5.61 23.27 -3.75
N GLU A 10 -4.56 23.58 -4.48
CA GLU A 10 -4.60 24.46 -5.66
C GLU A 10 -5.52 23.91 -6.75
N LEU A 11 -5.44 22.59 -7.02
CA LEU A 11 -6.30 21.95 -8.01
C LEU A 11 -7.75 21.85 -7.52
N ALA A 12 -7.95 21.61 -6.24
CA ALA A 12 -9.27 21.62 -5.63
C ALA A 12 -9.93 23.00 -5.75
N ASP A 13 -9.20 24.08 -5.44
CA ASP A 13 -9.65 25.47 -5.59
C ASP A 13 -9.97 25.81 -7.06
N GLU A 14 -9.16 25.34 -8.01
CA GLU A 14 -9.41 25.50 -9.45
C GLU A 14 -10.71 24.83 -9.89
N ILE A 15 -10.94 23.57 -9.48
CA ILE A 15 -12.16 22.83 -9.79
C ILE A 15 -13.38 23.55 -9.20
N GLN A 16 -13.30 23.96 -7.93
CA GLN A 16 -14.37 24.71 -7.28
C GLN A 16 -14.69 26.01 -8.02
N THR A 17 -13.67 26.77 -8.41
CA THR A 17 -13.84 28.03 -9.15
C THR A 17 -14.51 27.82 -10.50
N LYS A 18 -14.14 26.76 -11.23
CA LYS A 18 -14.69 26.45 -12.56
C LYS A 18 -16.10 25.89 -12.52
N THR A 19 -16.42 25.14 -11.49
CA THR A 19 -17.71 24.42 -11.41
C THR A 19 -18.76 25.08 -10.54
N GLY A 20 -18.34 25.96 -9.61
CA GLY A 20 -19.21 26.52 -8.59
C GLY A 20 -19.66 25.52 -7.52
N VAL A 21 -19.15 24.27 -7.56
CA VAL A 21 -19.47 23.21 -6.60
C VAL A 21 -18.38 23.20 -5.51
N PRO A 22 -18.73 23.16 -4.21
CA PRO A 22 -17.76 23.01 -3.14
C PRO A 22 -16.86 21.78 -3.34
N VAL A 23 -15.54 21.94 -3.15
CA VAL A 23 -14.56 20.86 -3.28
C VAL A 23 -13.80 20.70 -1.97
N ILE A 24 -13.74 19.49 -1.46
CA ILE A 24 -12.96 19.12 -0.26
C ILE A 24 -11.78 18.27 -0.71
N ALA A 25 -10.57 18.78 -0.52
CA ALA A 25 -9.35 18.00 -0.71
C ALA A 25 -9.10 17.15 0.56
N VAL A 26 -9.19 15.83 0.39
CA VAL A 26 -8.93 14.87 1.46
C VAL A 26 -7.49 14.37 1.33
N PRO A 27 -6.64 14.49 2.35
CA PRO A 27 -5.27 13.98 2.27
C PRO A 27 -5.27 12.46 2.08
N MET A 28 -4.37 11.97 1.23
CA MET A 28 -4.11 10.53 1.12
C MET A 28 -3.32 10.09 2.34
N GLY A 29 -3.98 9.45 3.29
CA GLY A 29 -3.33 8.90 4.48
C GLY A 29 -2.70 7.53 4.23
N THR A 30 -1.77 7.14 5.10
CA THR A 30 -1.19 5.81 5.12
C THR A 30 -1.96 4.93 6.09
N LEU A 31 -2.42 3.76 5.65
CA LEU A 31 -3.14 2.81 6.52
C LEU A 31 -2.39 2.58 7.84
N PHE A 32 -3.12 2.51 8.94
CA PHE A 32 -2.61 2.40 10.33
C PHE A 32 -1.85 3.64 10.85
N LYS A 33 -1.87 4.77 10.16
CA LYS A 33 -1.25 6.03 10.61
C LYS A 33 -2.31 7.09 10.88
N LYS A 34 -1.95 8.10 11.66
CA LYS A 34 -2.86 9.19 12.08
C LYS A 34 -3.43 10.00 10.92
N ASP A 35 -2.65 10.17 9.85
CA ASP A 35 -3.09 10.86 8.64
C ASP A 35 -4.25 10.13 7.94
N TYR A 36 -4.29 8.79 8.02
CA TYR A 36 -5.42 8.00 7.51
C TYR A 36 -6.67 8.19 8.37
N GLU A 37 -6.54 8.22 9.69
CA GLU A 37 -7.63 8.53 10.59
C GLU A 37 -8.20 9.93 10.35
N GLU A 38 -7.32 10.93 10.14
CA GLU A 38 -7.72 12.30 9.82
C GLU A 38 -8.51 12.36 8.51
N ALA A 39 -8.06 11.66 7.48
CA ALA A 39 -8.79 11.54 6.21
C ALA A 39 -10.20 10.96 6.42
N LEU A 40 -10.34 9.91 7.23
CA LEU A 40 -11.65 9.32 7.55
C LEU A 40 -12.55 10.29 8.31
N ARG A 41 -12.01 11.07 9.25
CA ARG A 41 -12.78 12.10 9.97
C ARG A 41 -13.27 13.20 9.05
N ILE A 42 -12.41 13.70 8.14
CA ILE A 42 -12.81 14.69 7.12
C ILE A 42 -13.95 14.14 6.25
N LEU A 43 -13.87 12.89 5.81
CA LEU A 43 -14.92 12.23 5.04
C LEU A 43 -16.21 12.08 5.85
N GLY A 44 -16.09 11.66 7.12
CA GLY A 44 -17.23 11.54 8.04
C GLY A 44 -17.94 12.87 8.26
N ASP A 45 -17.21 13.95 8.43
CA ASP A 45 -17.74 15.29 8.58
C ASP A 45 -18.44 15.75 7.30
N ALA A 46 -17.81 15.59 6.16
CA ALA A 46 -18.36 16.00 4.86
C ALA A 46 -19.65 15.24 4.48
N CYS A 47 -19.75 13.98 4.91
CA CYS A 47 -20.91 13.12 4.63
C CYS A 47 -21.97 13.11 5.74
N GLY A 48 -21.77 13.83 6.84
CA GLY A 48 -22.66 13.79 8.02
C GLY A 48 -22.65 12.42 8.72
N ALA A 49 -21.56 11.68 8.64
CA ALA A 49 -21.39 10.30 9.12
C ALA A 49 -20.23 10.15 10.13
N LYS A 50 -20.10 11.12 11.05
CA LYS A 50 -19.02 11.18 12.05
C LYS A 50 -18.89 9.90 12.86
N ASP A 51 -20.01 9.41 13.41
CA ASP A 51 -20.01 8.21 14.26
C ASP A 51 -19.51 7.00 13.46
N ARG A 52 -19.91 6.89 12.19
CA ARG A 52 -19.45 5.82 11.32
C ARG A 52 -17.95 5.92 11.01
N ALA A 53 -17.41 7.12 10.86
CA ALA A 53 -15.96 7.31 10.69
C ALA A 53 -15.18 6.83 11.93
N GLU A 54 -15.64 7.18 13.12
CA GLU A 54 -14.98 6.71 14.37
C GLU A 54 -15.12 5.19 14.57
N GLU A 55 -16.24 4.57 14.21
CA GLU A 55 -16.38 3.10 14.20
C GLU A 55 -15.35 2.44 13.27
N VAL A 56 -15.15 2.98 12.06
CA VAL A 56 -14.17 2.45 11.09
C VAL A 56 -12.74 2.63 11.63
N ILE A 57 -12.44 3.79 12.20
CA ILE A 57 -11.13 4.06 12.83
C ILE A 57 -10.87 3.07 13.98
N SER A 58 -11.86 2.85 14.85
CA SER A 58 -11.74 1.88 15.95
C SER A 58 -11.47 0.47 15.40
N TYR A 59 -12.23 0.04 14.41
CA TYR A 59 -12.04 -1.27 13.78
C TYR A 59 -10.62 -1.44 13.20
N ILE A 60 -10.09 -0.42 12.52
CA ILE A 60 -8.73 -0.44 11.95
C ILE A 60 -7.69 -0.54 13.07
N ASN A 61 -7.85 0.26 14.14
CA ASN A 61 -6.91 0.26 15.27
C ASN A 61 -6.96 -1.06 16.07
N ASP A 62 -8.14 -1.65 16.23
CA ASP A 62 -8.30 -2.95 16.88
C ASP A 62 -7.66 -4.06 16.04
N SER A 63 -7.80 -3.99 14.71
CA SER A 63 -7.16 -4.91 13.77
C SER A 63 -5.63 -4.81 13.83
N LEU A 64 -5.08 -3.58 13.86
CA LEU A 64 -3.64 -3.37 14.02
C LEU A 64 -3.14 -3.99 15.34
N ARG A 65 -3.83 -3.72 16.44
CA ARG A 65 -3.46 -4.25 17.75
C ARG A 65 -3.50 -5.79 17.81
N ASP A 66 -4.48 -6.41 17.16
CA ASP A 66 -4.57 -7.86 17.05
C ASP A 66 -3.38 -8.42 16.26
N LEU A 67 -3.03 -7.83 15.11
CA LEU A 67 -1.87 -8.22 14.30
C LEU A 67 -0.56 -8.09 15.08
N GLU A 68 -0.33 -6.95 15.73
CA GLU A 68 0.85 -6.71 16.56
C GLU A 68 0.93 -7.72 17.72
N THR A 69 -0.19 -8.03 18.36
CA THR A 69 -0.24 -9.00 19.47
C THR A 69 0.14 -10.41 19.00
N ARG A 70 -0.36 -10.83 17.85
CA ARG A 70 -0.07 -12.16 17.29
C ARG A 70 1.38 -12.32 16.88
N THR A 71 2.06 -11.23 16.52
CA THR A 71 3.44 -11.28 16.00
C THR A 71 4.49 -10.86 17.01
N ALA A 72 4.10 -10.24 18.14
CA ALA A 72 5.02 -9.70 19.14
C ALA A 72 6.02 -10.72 19.75
N GLY A 73 5.65 -12.01 19.76
CA GLY A 73 6.50 -13.07 20.31
C GLY A 73 7.40 -13.77 19.27
N VAL A 74 7.34 -13.38 18.01
CA VAL A 74 8.11 -14.02 16.93
C VAL A 74 9.48 -13.35 16.82
N PRO A 75 10.61 -14.07 17.07
CA PRO A 75 11.94 -13.53 16.87
C PRO A 75 12.17 -13.08 15.42
N ASP A 76 12.96 -12.04 15.21
CA ASP A 76 13.24 -11.52 13.85
C ASP A 76 13.90 -12.58 12.94
N THR A 77 14.69 -13.50 13.52
CA THR A 77 15.29 -14.62 12.79
C THR A 77 14.28 -15.62 12.24
N ASP A 78 13.09 -15.69 12.83
CA ASP A 78 12.04 -16.65 12.48
C ASP A 78 10.98 -16.02 11.57
N LYS A 79 11.04 -14.70 11.38
CA LYS A 79 10.15 -13.99 10.48
C LYS A 79 10.56 -14.21 9.03
N PRO A 80 9.62 -14.57 8.15
CA PRO A 80 9.94 -14.74 6.74
C PRO A 80 10.29 -13.42 6.07
N THR A 81 11.13 -13.48 5.05
CA THR A 81 11.34 -12.35 4.14
C THR A 81 10.18 -12.21 3.17
N VAL A 82 9.69 -10.99 3.01
CA VAL A 82 8.50 -10.69 2.21
C VAL A 82 8.75 -9.59 1.20
N LEU A 83 8.01 -9.63 0.10
CA LEU A 83 7.98 -8.59 -0.94
C LEU A 83 6.54 -8.31 -1.34
N GLY A 84 6.15 -7.05 -1.39
CA GLY A 84 4.94 -6.59 -2.07
C GLY A 84 5.28 -6.15 -3.49
N ALA A 85 4.74 -6.81 -4.50
CA ALA A 85 5.06 -6.56 -5.90
C ALA A 85 3.81 -6.41 -6.79
N ALA A 86 4.01 -6.20 -8.07
CA ALA A 86 2.96 -5.92 -9.05
C ALA A 86 2.16 -4.65 -8.71
N ALA A 87 2.83 -3.65 -8.14
CA ALA A 87 2.21 -2.44 -7.62
C ALA A 87 1.41 -1.67 -8.68
N THR A 88 0.28 -1.09 -8.26
CA THR A 88 -0.57 -0.26 -9.10
C THR A 88 -0.43 1.21 -8.70
N PHE A 89 0.36 1.97 -9.45
CA PHE A 89 0.50 3.43 -9.30
C PHE A 89 0.82 4.05 -10.67
N LYS A 90 0.11 5.08 -11.05
CA LYS A 90 0.19 5.64 -12.42
C LYS A 90 0.08 4.59 -13.53
N GLY A 91 -0.66 3.51 -13.25
CA GLY A 91 -0.79 2.33 -14.09
C GLY A 91 -0.41 1.05 -13.34
N ALA A 92 -0.66 -0.11 -13.95
CA ALA A 92 -0.25 -1.41 -13.42
C ALA A 92 1.21 -1.71 -13.81
N HIS A 93 1.95 -2.33 -12.90
CA HIS A 93 3.33 -2.76 -13.09
C HIS A 93 3.46 -4.27 -12.90
N GLY A 94 4.52 -4.86 -13.44
CA GLY A 94 4.89 -6.26 -13.24
C GLY A 94 5.63 -6.45 -11.91
N ILE A 95 6.46 -7.48 -11.84
CA ILE A 95 7.22 -7.82 -10.63
C ILE A 95 8.22 -6.71 -10.22
N GLU A 96 8.62 -5.86 -11.16
CA GLU A 96 9.52 -4.72 -10.97
C GLU A 96 8.87 -3.55 -10.20
N GLY A 97 7.52 -3.49 -10.19
CA GLY A 97 6.77 -2.52 -9.40
C GLY A 97 6.60 -3.02 -7.97
N VAL A 98 7.32 -2.43 -7.02
CA VAL A 98 7.34 -2.90 -5.63
C VAL A 98 6.83 -1.85 -4.66
N TYR A 99 6.21 -2.30 -3.58
CA TYR A 99 5.84 -1.46 -2.44
C TYR A 99 7.00 -1.37 -1.45
N THR A 100 7.25 -0.17 -0.92
CA THR A 100 8.22 0.09 0.14
C THR A 100 7.49 0.55 1.40
N LYS A 101 7.97 0.16 2.57
CA LYS A 101 7.31 0.44 3.86
C LYS A 101 5.82 0.16 3.80
N TYR A 102 5.49 -1.06 3.32
CA TYR A 102 4.11 -1.46 3.13
C TYR A 102 3.42 -1.62 4.48
N PRO A 103 2.33 -0.87 4.76
CA PRO A 103 1.77 -0.78 6.11
C PRO A 103 1.35 -2.13 6.70
N VAL A 104 0.92 -3.07 5.86
CA VAL A 104 0.53 -4.41 6.31
C VAL A 104 1.75 -5.20 6.79
N PHE A 105 2.90 -5.07 6.12
CA PHE A 105 4.15 -5.73 6.55
C PHE A 105 4.69 -5.10 7.83
N GLU A 106 4.60 -3.77 7.97
CA GLU A 106 4.93 -3.09 9.23
C GLU A 106 4.05 -3.58 10.38
N ALA A 107 2.73 -3.74 10.15
CA ALA A 107 1.77 -4.16 11.17
C ALA A 107 2.04 -5.57 11.73
N ILE A 108 2.64 -6.45 10.94
CA ILE A 108 3.03 -7.79 11.36
C ILE A 108 4.54 -7.92 11.62
N SER A 109 5.27 -6.81 11.57
CA SER A 109 6.73 -6.76 11.73
C SER A 109 7.46 -7.78 10.85
N ALA A 110 7.00 -7.96 9.59
CA ALA A 110 7.63 -8.88 8.65
C ALA A 110 8.99 -8.34 8.16
N ASN A 111 9.89 -9.22 7.72
CA ASN A 111 11.17 -8.83 7.13
C ASN A 111 10.96 -8.39 5.68
N ASP A 112 10.61 -7.12 5.48
CA ASP A 112 10.40 -6.53 4.15
C ASP A 112 11.74 -6.35 3.45
N VAL A 113 11.96 -7.04 2.32
CA VAL A 113 13.23 -6.96 1.55
C VAL A 113 13.45 -5.59 0.91
N THR A 114 12.44 -4.73 0.89
CA THR A 114 12.55 -3.34 0.38
C THR A 114 13.03 -2.34 1.43
N GLU A 115 13.36 -2.79 2.65
CA GLU A 115 13.87 -1.90 3.72
C GLU A 115 15.08 -1.10 3.22
N GLY A 116 15.07 0.20 3.51
CA GLY A 116 16.12 1.13 3.07
C GLY A 116 15.99 1.66 1.62
N ILE A 117 15.03 1.18 0.82
CA ILE A 117 14.81 1.71 -0.54
C ILE A 117 14.11 3.09 -0.50
N SER A 118 13.19 3.28 0.43
CA SER A 118 12.48 4.54 0.62
C SER A 118 12.18 4.77 2.10
N GLU A 119 12.18 6.04 2.51
CA GLU A 119 11.74 6.45 3.85
C GLU A 119 10.21 6.58 3.97
N LYS A 120 9.49 6.43 2.86
CA LYS A 120 8.04 6.57 2.80
C LYS A 120 7.37 5.29 2.34
N SER A 121 6.16 5.06 2.84
CA SER A 121 5.23 4.10 2.24
C SER A 121 4.86 4.57 0.84
N THR A 122 5.36 3.90 -0.18
CA THR A 122 5.14 4.25 -1.59
C THR A 122 5.36 3.03 -2.48
N ALA A 123 5.08 3.19 -3.76
CA ALA A 123 5.46 2.22 -4.77
C ALA A 123 6.55 2.80 -5.66
N VAL A 124 7.51 1.97 -6.04
CA VAL A 124 8.65 2.31 -6.90
C VAL A 124 8.86 1.25 -7.97
N ILE A 125 9.50 1.62 -9.07
CA ILE A 125 9.94 0.68 -10.10
C ILE A 125 11.43 0.41 -9.88
N LEU A 126 11.81 -0.85 -9.82
CA LEU A 126 13.19 -1.29 -9.68
C LEU A 126 13.59 -2.17 -10.86
N ASP A 127 14.87 -2.46 -10.99
CA ASP A 127 15.33 -3.53 -11.84
C ASP A 127 14.83 -4.88 -11.28
N LYS A 128 14.19 -5.69 -12.11
CA LYS A 128 13.62 -6.97 -11.68
C LYS A 128 14.67 -7.97 -11.20
N GLU A 129 15.93 -7.86 -11.66
CA GLU A 129 17.05 -8.66 -11.16
C GLU A 129 17.25 -8.47 -9.66
N LYS A 130 16.91 -7.29 -9.13
CA LYS A 130 16.99 -7.03 -7.69
C LYS A 130 16.03 -7.91 -6.87
N VAL A 131 14.91 -8.32 -7.46
CA VAL A 131 13.98 -9.26 -6.83
C VAL A 131 14.61 -10.65 -6.71
N VAL A 132 15.42 -11.05 -7.69
CA VAL A 132 16.21 -12.31 -7.65
C VAL A 132 17.29 -12.21 -6.59
N ASP A 133 18.01 -11.08 -6.52
CA ASP A 133 19.07 -10.87 -5.52
C ASP A 133 18.53 -10.92 -4.09
N TRP A 134 17.34 -10.40 -3.85
CA TRP A 134 16.67 -10.47 -2.55
C TRP A 134 16.12 -11.84 -2.23
N ASP A 135 15.71 -12.60 -3.23
CA ASP A 135 15.12 -13.93 -3.12
C ASP A 135 14.16 -14.08 -1.92
N PRO A 136 13.06 -13.29 -1.88
CA PRO A 136 12.12 -13.31 -0.76
C PRO A 136 11.45 -14.68 -0.63
N GLN A 137 11.11 -15.07 0.62
CA GLN A 137 10.37 -16.32 0.87
C GLN A 137 8.91 -16.22 0.41
N TYR A 138 8.33 -15.03 0.49
CA TYR A 138 6.94 -14.79 0.04
C TYR A 138 6.87 -13.52 -0.78
N ILE A 139 6.14 -13.61 -1.90
CA ILE A 139 5.82 -12.45 -2.74
C ILE A 139 4.30 -12.28 -2.76
N PHE A 140 3.85 -11.09 -2.36
CA PHE A 140 2.44 -10.70 -2.40
C PHE A 140 2.21 -9.81 -3.62
N PHE A 141 1.40 -10.27 -4.55
CA PHE A 141 1.09 -9.52 -5.77
C PHE A 141 -0.16 -8.67 -5.61
N ASP A 142 -0.07 -7.39 -5.96
CA ASP A 142 -1.25 -6.56 -6.15
C ASP A 142 -2.09 -7.11 -7.32
N SER A 143 -3.40 -7.25 -7.08
CA SER A 143 -4.34 -7.78 -8.07
C SER A 143 -4.37 -6.98 -9.37
N GLY A 144 -4.08 -5.67 -9.30
CA GLY A 144 -4.04 -4.80 -10.48
C GLY A 144 -2.89 -5.10 -11.43
N GLY A 145 -1.75 -5.57 -10.93
CA GLY A 145 -0.56 -5.89 -11.73
C GLY A 145 -0.33 -7.38 -11.97
N VAL A 146 -1.04 -8.28 -11.28
CA VAL A 146 -0.76 -9.73 -11.33
C VAL A 146 -0.82 -10.34 -12.74
N ASN A 147 -1.65 -9.80 -13.63
CA ASN A 147 -1.73 -10.30 -14.99
C ASN A 147 -0.47 -9.95 -15.82
N LEU A 148 0.22 -8.84 -15.50
CA LEU A 148 1.51 -8.52 -16.12
C LEU A 148 2.58 -9.51 -15.66
N VAL A 149 2.59 -9.86 -14.37
CA VAL A 149 3.49 -10.88 -13.82
C VAL A 149 3.26 -12.23 -14.49
N LYS A 150 2.00 -12.68 -14.65
CA LYS A 150 1.68 -13.93 -15.36
C LYS A 150 2.18 -13.92 -16.79
N THR A 151 1.93 -12.83 -17.52
CA THR A 151 2.37 -12.70 -18.91
C THR A 151 3.90 -12.66 -19.03
N ASP A 152 4.59 -12.02 -18.09
CA ASP A 152 6.05 -12.00 -18.04
C ASP A 152 6.61 -13.39 -17.70
N HIS A 153 6.00 -14.10 -16.76
CA HIS A 153 6.37 -15.48 -16.42
C HIS A 153 6.28 -16.44 -17.63
N GLU A 154 5.20 -16.34 -18.41
CA GLU A 154 5.05 -17.14 -19.64
C GLU A 154 6.16 -16.88 -20.67
N LYS A 155 6.68 -15.64 -20.73
CA LYS A 155 7.72 -15.23 -21.69
C LYS A 155 9.15 -15.45 -21.16
N ASN A 156 9.33 -15.39 -19.84
CA ASN A 156 10.61 -15.41 -19.17
C ASN A 156 10.62 -16.44 -18.00
N PRO A 157 10.31 -17.73 -18.24
CA PRO A 157 10.17 -18.71 -17.18
C PRO A 157 11.48 -18.91 -16.38
N ASP A 158 12.63 -18.78 -17.02
CA ASP A 158 13.94 -18.94 -16.38
C ASP A 158 14.20 -17.88 -15.30
N PHE A 159 13.69 -16.65 -15.48
CA PHE A 159 13.76 -15.61 -14.46
C PHE A 159 13.02 -16.05 -13.19
N TYR A 160 11.78 -16.50 -13.35
CA TYR A 160 10.94 -16.91 -12.22
C TYR A 160 11.40 -18.21 -11.56
N ALA A 161 12.04 -19.10 -12.31
CA ALA A 161 12.63 -20.32 -11.76
C ALA A 161 13.79 -20.06 -10.77
N ASN A 162 14.37 -18.86 -10.78
CA ASN A 162 15.38 -18.43 -9.82
C ASN A 162 14.81 -17.89 -8.51
N LEU A 163 13.49 -17.74 -8.39
CA LEU A 163 12.84 -17.23 -7.19
C LEU A 163 12.30 -18.41 -6.34
N ARG A 164 12.79 -18.57 -5.10
CA ARG A 164 12.27 -19.64 -4.21
C ARG A 164 10.78 -19.49 -3.88
N ALA A 165 10.25 -18.27 -3.90
CA ALA A 165 8.82 -18.02 -3.69
C ALA A 165 7.92 -18.61 -4.80
N VAL A 166 8.49 -19.02 -5.94
CA VAL A 166 7.78 -19.60 -7.08
C VAL A 166 7.98 -21.13 -7.15
N ASN A 167 9.03 -21.64 -6.54
CA ASN A 167 9.37 -23.07 -6.41
C ASN A 167 8.95 -23.58 -5.03
#